data_136856153a6c604c3094abbdb468f274
#
_entry.id   136856153a6c604c3094abbdb468f274
#
_cell.length_a   1.000
_cell.length_b   1.000
_cell.length_c   1.000
_cell.angle_alpha   90.00
_cell.angle_beta   90.00
_cell.angle_gamma   90.00
#
_symmetry.space_group_name_H-M   'P 1'
#
loop_
_entity.id
_entity.type
_entity.pdbx_description
1 polymer ?
#
loop_
_entity_poly.entity_id
_entity_poly.type
_entity_poly.pdbx_seq_one_letter_code
_entity_poly.pdbx_strand_id
1 'polypeptide(L)'
;MPKLYIISGCNGSGKTTASYGVLPEMLECSQFVNSDEFAKSLSPFSPESASIQASRFMLLKIKYLFQKRKNFSIETTLATRSLIKMIRESQKNGYNVTVLYFWLSSPELAIARVRARVAIGGHNIPEDTIRRRYHMGLDYFFHQYVPLCDRWILADNSEIPFTVVAEGSKNGVTIVKDKEKYDKIYALGQLYRRDDRR
;
A
#
# COMPACT_ATOMS: atom_id res chain seq x y z
N MET A 1 -16.77 3.60 -15.10
CA MET A 1 -16.69 2.80 -13.86
C MET A 1 -15.71 3.49 -12.94
N PRO A 2 -16.09 3.84 -11.70
CA PRO A 2 -15.17 4.51 -10.78
C PRO A 2 -14.05 3.56 -10.37
N LYS A 3 -12.90 4.13 -9.98
CA LYS A 3 -11.67 3.39 -9.66
C LYS A 3 -11.27 3.61 -8.20
N LEU A 4 -10.90 2.53 -7.52
CA LEU A 4 -10.25 2.55 -6.22
C LEU A 4 -8.82 2.04 -6.38
N TYR A 5 -7.85 2.87 -6.01
CA TYR A 5 -6.44 2.50 -6.00
C TYR A 5 -5.99 2.26 -4.55
N ILE A 6 -5.33 1.14 -4.31
CA ILE A 6 -4.72 0.81 -3.02
C ILE A 6 -3.21 0.87 -3.20
N ILE A 7 -2.61 1.95 -2.69
CA ILE A 7 -1.17 2.17 -2.73
C ILE A 7 -0.56 1.50 -1.50
N SER A 8 0.26 0.51 -1.72
CA SER A 8 0.68 -0.38 -0.64
C SER A 8 2.17 -0.71 -0.63
N GLY A 9 2.64 -1.24 0.49
CA GLY A 9 4.03 -1.58 0.75
C GLY A 9 4.42 -1.22 2.18
N CYS A 10 5.55 -1.72 2.69
CA CYS A 10 5.98 -1.48 4.07
C CYS A 10 6.28 0.01 4.36
N ASN A 11 6.49 0.35 5.62
CA ASN A 11 7.00 1.68 5.98
C ASN A 11 8.37 1.88 5.32
N GLY A 12 8.64 3.07 4.80
CA GLY A 12 9.88 3.37 4.05
C GLY A 12 9.88 2.91 2.59
N SER A 13 8.84 2.22 2.09
CA SER A 13 8.80 1.77 0.68
C SER A 13 8.55 2.90 -0.34
N GLY A 14 8.39 4.15 0.11
CA GLY A 14 8.23 5.31 -0.78
C GLY A 14 6.84 5.50 -1.36
N LYS A 15 5.82 4.84 -0.81
CA LYS A 15 4.42 4.95 -1.25
C LYS A 15 3.94 6.38 -1.44
N THR A 16 4.05 7.19 -0.40
CA THR A 16 3.59 8.58 -0.41
C THR A 16 4.28 9.39 -1.49
N THR A 17 5.62 9.28 -1.62
CA THR A 17 6.39 9.97 -2.64
C THR A 17 5.97 9.53 -4.05
N ALA A 18 5.84 8.22 -4.28
CA ALA A 18 5.39 7.67 -5.56
C ALA A 18 3.94 8.08 -5.87
N SER A 19 3.07 8.17 -4.85
CA SER A 19 1.67 8.57 -5.04
C SER A 19 1.53 9.96 -5.63
N TYR A 20 2.33 10.92 -5.19
CA TYR A 20 2.27 12.29 -5.73
C TYR A 20 2.64 12.39 -7.22
N GLY A 21 3.54 11.53 -7.72
CA GLY A 21 3.87 11.47 -9.14
C GLY A 21 2.93 10.58 -9.96
N VAL A 22 2.58 9.40 -9.41
CA VAL A 22 1.81 8.37 -10.16
C VAL A 22 0.32 8.67 -10.21
N LEU A 23 -0.28 9.13 -9.09
CA LEU A 23 -1.73 9.24 -8.99
C LEU A 23 -2.35 10.30 -9.92
N PRO A 24 -1.85 11.55 -9.96
CA PRO A 24 -2.45 12.57 -10.81
C PRO A 24 -2.25 12.30 -12.29
N GLU A 25 -1.02 11.96 -12.69
CA GLU A 25 -0.61 11.89 -14.09
C GLU A 25 -0.93 10.54 -14.74
N MET A 26 -0.58 9.43 -14.09
CA MET A 26 -0.70 8.09 -14.67
C MET A 26 -2.06 7.43 -14.39
N LEU A 27 -2.69 7.73 -13.25
CA LEU A 27 -3.92 7.08 -12.81
C LEU A 27 -5.15 7.98 -12.84
N GLU A 28 -5.01 9.26 -13.24
CA GLU A 28 -6.10 10.24 -13.28
C GLU A 28 -6.88 10.28 -11.95
N CYS A 29 -6.16 10.22 -10.83
CA CYS A 29 -6.72 10.15 -9.50
C CYS A 29 -6.21 11.27 -8.61
N SER A 30 -7.02 12.28 -8.36
CA SER A 30 -6.70 13.44 -7.51
C SER A 30 -7.13 13.30 -6.05
N GLN A 31 -7.90 12.26 -5.72
CA GLN A 31 -8.39 12.03 -4.36
C GLN A 31 -7.52 11.00 -3.65
N PHE A 32 -6.60 11.49 -2.82
CA PHE A 32 -5.70 10.67 -2.01
C PHE A 32 -6.12 10.67 -0.55
N VAL A 33 -6.21 9.49 0.06
CA VAL A 33 -6.61 9.29 1.45
C VAL A 33 -5.48 8.56 2.18
N ASN A 34 -4.82 9.28 3.08
CA ASN A 34 -3.71 8.77 3.89
C ASN A 34 -3.92 9.19 5.35
N SER A 35 -3.99 8.22 6.27
CA SER A 35 -4.22 8.49 7.69
C SER A 35 -3.09 9.26 8.34
N ASP A 36 -1.84 9.04 7.92
CA ASP A 36 -0.67 9.73 8.46
C ASP A 36 -0.69 11.22 8.09
N GLU A 37 -1.12 11.55 6.85
CA GLU A 37 -1.28 12.94 6.41
C GLU A 37 -2.44 13.62 7.16
N PHE A 38 -3.54 12.92 7.42
CA PHE A 38 -4.61 13.44 8.28
C PHE A 38 -4.13 13.69 9.70
N ALA A 39 -3.37 12.77 10.30
CA ALA A 39 -2.84 12.92 11.63
C ALA A 39 -1.90 14.13 11.74
N LYS A 40 -1.02 14.33 10.76
CA LYS A 40 -0.15 15.52 10.67
C LYS A 40 -0.94 16.83 10.55
N SER A 41 -2.02 16.82 9.76
CA SER A 41 -2.86 18.00 9.60
C SER A 41 -3.59 18.37 10.89
N LEU A 42 -3.97 17.39 11.70
CA LEU A 42 -4.65 17.60 12.99
C LEU A 42 -3.69 17.99 14.11
N SER A 43 -2.51 17.38 14.14
CA SER A 43 -1.50 17.61 15.18
C SER A 43 -0.09 17.59 14.56
N PRO A 44 0.40 18.71 14.01
CA PRO A 44 1.67 18.74 13.30
C PRO A 44 2.88 18.35 14.15
N PHE A 45 2.84 18.66 15.45
CA PHE A 45 3.94 18.41 16.39
C PHE A 45 3.83 17.06 17.14
N SER A 46 2.66 16.43 17.13
CA SER A 46 2.42 15.12 17.77
C SER A 46 1.36 14.32 17.00
N PRO A 47 1.64 13.87 15.76
CA PRO A 47 0.66 13.17 14.92
C PRO A 47 0.08 11.91 15.57
N GLU A 48 0.87 11.22 16.40
CA GLU A 48 0.42 10.02 17.11
C GLU A 48 -0.79 10.29 17.99
N SER A 49 -0.84 11.44 18.66
CA SER A 49 -1.96 11.85 19.53
C SER A 49 -3.27 11.99 18.78
N ALA A 50 -3.21 12.28 17.48
CA ALA A 50 -4.35 12.46 16.59
C ALA A 50 -4.72 11.20 15.77
N SER A 51 -4.03 10.07 15.95
CA SER A 51 -4.17 8.88 15.11
C SER A 51 -5.59 8.31 15.04
N ILE A 52 -6.31 8.29 16.17
CA ILE A 52 -7.71 7.81 16.25
C ILE A 52 -8.64 8.77 15.48
N GLN A 53 -8.46 10.08 15.67
CA GLN A 53 -9.27 11.09 14.99
C GLN A 53 -9.00 11.07 13.49
N ALA A 54 -7.73 10.98 13.08
CA ALA A 54 -7.32 10.84 11.69
C ALA A 54 -7.96 9.62 11.02
N SER A 55 -7.97 8.48 11.70
CA SER A 55 -8.63 7.26 11.20
C SER A 55 -10.14 7.45 11.01
N ARG A 56 -10.81 8.14 11.92
CA ARG A 56 -12.25 8.47 11.79
C ARG A 56 -12.51 9.39 10.60
N PHE A 57 -11.71 10.45 10.42
CA PHE A 57 -11.82 11.35 9.26
C PHE A 57 -11.56 10.62 7.94
N MET A 58 -10.55 9.73 7.92
CA MET A 58 -10.29 8.89 6.75
C MET A 58 -11.53 8.07 6.35
N LEU A 59 -12.17 7.40 7.32
CA LEU A 59 -13.38 6.61 7.06
C LEU A 59 -14.54 7.47 6.55
N LEU A 60 -14.75 8.66 7.12
CA LEU A 60 -15.77 9.62 6.66
C LEU A 60 -15.48 10.08 5.23
N LYS A 61 -14.23 10.43 4.90
CA LYS A 61 -13.84 10.81 3.55
C LYS A 61 -14.04 9.66 2.55
N ILE A 62 -13.66 8.44 2.90
CA ILE A 62 -13.89 7.26 2.05
C ILE A 62 -15.38 7.08 1.78
N LYS A 63 -16.24 7.15 2.82
CA LYS A 63 -17.69 7.06 2.67
C LYS A 63 -18.25 8.14 1.73
N TYR A 64 -17.82 9.38 1.88
CA TYR A 64 -18.20 10.48 1.01
C TYR A 64 -17.79 10.22 -0.44
N LEU A 65 -16.56 9.77 -0.68
CA LEU A 65 -16.05 9.47 -2.03
C LEU A 65 -16.84 8.34 -2.71
N PHE A 66 -17.20 7.30 -1.94
CA PHE A 66 -18.11 6.24 -2.42
C PHE A 66 -19.47 6.78 -2.82
N GLN A 67 -20.11 7.60 -1.97
CA GLN A 67 -21.41 8.20 -2.28
C GLN A 67 -21.37 9.07 -3.53
N LYS A 68 -20.27 9.78 -3.77
CA LYS A 68 -20.04 10.62 -4.95
C LYS A 68 -19.52 9.87 -6.17
N ARG A 69 -19.32 8.55 -6.06
CA ARG A 69 -18.74 7.69 -7.12
C ARG A 69 -17.45 8.26 -7.74
N LYS A 70 -16.58 8.85 -6.89
CA LYS A 70 -15.32 9.46 -7.33
C LYS A 70 -14.22 8.41 -7.42
N ASN A 71 -13.26 8.59 -8.34
CA ASN A 71 -11.99 7.89 -8.28
C ASN A 71 -11.23 8.35 -7.05
N PHE A 72 -10.66 7.42 -6.29
CA PHE A 72 -9.83 7.77 -5.15
C PHE A 72 -8.79 6.69 -4.86
N SER A 73 -7.78 7.08 -4.11
CA SER A 73 -6.74 6.18 -3.64
C SER A 73 -6.63 6.21 -2.12
N ILE A 74 -6.20 5.09 -1.57
CA ILE A 74 -5.87 4.94 -0.16
C ILE A 74 -4.44 4.43 -0.03
N GLU A 75 -3.73 4.90 1.00
CA GLU A 75 -2.41 4.39 1.35
C GLU A 75 -2.48 3.41 2.53
N THR A 76 -1.70 2.32 2.45
CA THR A 76 -1.66 1.28 3.48
C THR A 76 -0.33 0.52 3.47
N THR A 77 0.03 -0.10 4.58
CA THR A 77 1.13 -1.08 4.61
C THR A 77 0.71 -2.46 4.09
N LEU A 78 -0.57 -2.68 3.86
CA LEU A 78 -1.20 -3.96 3.50
C LEU A 78 -1.01 -5.09 4.54
N ALA A 79 -0.32 -4.84 5.65
CA ALA A 79 -0.10 -5.79 6.74
C ALA A 79 -1.36 -5.93 7.63
N THR A 80 -2.53 -6.01 7.01
CA THR A 80 -3.84 -6.14 7.67
C THR A 80 -4.86 -6.74 6.71
N ARG A 81 -5.86 -7.44 7.25
CA ARG A 81 -7.02 -7.97 6.49
C ARG A 81 -8.21 -7.00 6.47
N SER A 82 -8.10 -5.86 7.16
CA SER A 82 -9.23 -4.92 7.32
C SER A 82 -9.79 -4.37 5.99
N LEU A 83 -8.95 -4.28 4.95
CA LEU A 83 -9.37 -3.77 3.64
C LEU A 83 -10.14 -4.79 2.79
N ILE A 84 -10.10 -6.08 3.11
CA ILE A 84 -10.79 -7.13 2.32
C ILE A 84 -12.29 -6.83 2.20
N LYS A 85 -12.91 -6.47 3.32
CA LYS A 85 -14.34 -6.10 3.34
C LYS A 85 -14.60 -4.88 2.47
N MET A 86 -13.78 -3.85 2.59
CA MET A 86 -13.91 -2.62 1.80
C MET A 86 -13.74 -2.89 0.30
N ILE A 87 -12.79 -3.71 -0.11
CA ILE A 87 -12.59 -4.09 -1.52
C ILE A 87 -13.85 -4.79 -2.06
N ARG A 88 -14.37 -5.79 -1.35
CA ARG A 88 -15.57 -6.50 -1.76
C ARG A 88 -16.80 -5.59 -1.87
N GLU A 89 -16.96 -4.68 -0.92
CA GLU A 89 -18.04 -3.67 -0.95
C GLU A 89 -17.85 -2.70 -2.11
N SER A 90 -16.61 -2.27 -2.39
CA SER A 90 -16.30 -1.42 -3.52
C SER A 90 -16.68 -2.08 -4.85
N GLN A 91 -16.29 -3.33 -5.04
CA GLN A 91 -16.61 -4.10 -6.25
C GLN A 91 -18.12 -4.29 -6.42
N LYS A 92 -18.85 -4.62 -5.33
CA LYS A 92 -20.33 -4.69 -5.35
C LYS A 92 -20.98 -3.36 -5.76
N ASN A 93 -20.34 -2.23 -5.43
CA ASN A 93 -20.78 -0.90 -5.82
C ASN A 93 -20.25 -0.46 -7.21
N GLY A 94 -19.68 -1.39 -7.99
CA GLY A 94 -19.24 -1.16 -9.36
C GLY A 94 -17.93 -0.40 -9.47
N TYR A 95 -17.06 -0.42 -8.45
CA TYR A 95 -15.68 0.06 -8.54
C TYR A 95 -14.77 -1.01 -9.15
N ASN A 96 -13.82 -0.55 -9.97
CA ASN A 96 -12.66 -1.35 -10.35
C ASN A 96 -11.55 -1.09 -9.32
N VAL A 97 -11.03 -2.15 -8.69
CA VAL A 97 -10.04 -2.05 -7.62
C VAL A 97 -8.67 -2.47 -8.11
N THR A 98 -7.71 -1.55 -8.03
CA THR A 98 -6.30 -1.79 -8.38
C THR A 98 -5.43 -1.68 -7.14
N VAL A 99 -4.59 -2.68 -6.91
CA VAL A 99 -3.56 -2.66 -5.85
C VAL A 99 -2.20 -2.42 -6.48
N LEU A 100 -1.49 -1.36 -6.06
CA LEU A 100 -0.09 -1.10 -6.36
C LEU A 100 0.74 -1.47 -5.13
N TYR A 101 1.65 -2.43 -5.25
CA TYR A 101 2.53 -2.84 -4.17
C TYR A 101 3.96 -2.40 -4.45
N PHE A 102 4.48 -1.49 -3.63
CA PHE A 102 5.87 -1.03 -3.66
C PHE A 102 6.73 -1.90 -2.74
N TRP A 103 7.50 -2.78 -3.36
CA TRP A 103 8.46 -3.64 -2.69
C TRP A 103 9.82 -2.95 -2.53
N LEU A 104 10.59 -3.39 -1.55
CA LEU A 104 12.00 -3.06 -1.33
C LEU A 104 12.82 -4.34 -1.24
N SER A 105 14.09 -4.26 -1.62
CA SER A 105 15.00 -5.42 -1.64
C SER A 105 15.28 -6.04 -0.28
N SER A 106 15.07 -5.28 0.82
CA SER A 106 15.23 -5.79 2.18
C SER A 106 14.45 -4.96 3.21
N PRO A 107 14.13 -5.52 4.39
CA PRO A 107 13.60 -4.76 5.51
C PRO A 107 14.64 -3.76 6.07
N GLU A 108 15.94 -4.03 5.94
CA GLU A 108 17.02 -3.12 6.32
C GLU A 108 16.97 -1.81 5.53
N LEU A 109 16.73 -1.87 4.23
CA LEU A 109 16.54 -0.68 3.40
C LEU A 109 15.32 0.11 3.85
N ALA A 110 14.23 -0.57 4.20
CA ALA A 110 13.03 0.05 4.73
C ALA A 110 13.33 0.81 6.04
N ILE A 111 14.07 0.19 6.96
CA ILE A 111 14.49 0.77 8.24
C ILE A 111 15.39 1.98 8.00
N ALA A 112 16.40 1.86 7.13
CA ALA A 112 17.32 2.96 6.81
C ALA A 112 16.54 4.19 6.27
N ARG A 113 15.57 3.98 5.38
CA ARG A 113 14.74 5.07 4.86
C ARG A 113 13.82 5.70 5.91
N VAL A 114 13.28 4.91 6.84
CA VAL A 114 12.50 5.45 7.96
C VAL A 114 13.39 6.26 8.89
N ARG A 115 14.60 5.77 9.23
CA ARG A 115 15.58 6.52 10.04
C ARG A 115 15.96 7.87 9.38
N ALA A 116 16.27 7.87 8.08
CA ALA A 116 16.57 9.09 7.35
C ALA A 116 15.40 10.09 7.37
N ARG A 117 14.16 9.61 7.23
CA ARG A 117 12.95 10.43 7.35
C ARG A 117 12.80 11.02 8.76
N VAL A 118 13.06 10.25 9.80
CA VAL A 118 13.01 10.70 11.19
C VAL A 118 14.03 11.80 11.46
N ALA A 119 15.24 11.69 10.90
CA ALA A 119 16.28 12.71 11.04
C ALA A 119 15.88 14.11 10.50
N ILE A 120 14.91 14.16 9.59
CA ILE A 120 14.34 15.42 9.05
C ILE A 120 12.93 15.72 9.62
N GLY A 121 12.61 15.22 10.80
CA GLY A 121 11.35 15.52 11.51
C GLY A 121 10.15 14.64 11.13
N GLY A 122 10.37 13.52 10.45
CA GLY A 122 9.31 12.58 10.15
C GLY A 122 8.95 11.66 11.32
N HIS A 123 7.77 11.03 11.23
CA HIS A 123 7.27 10.09 12.24
C HIS A 123 8.15 8.83 12.33
N ASN A 124 8.49 8.44 13.56
CA ASN A 124 9.25 7.23 13.84
C ASN A 124 8.33 6.00 13.89
N ILE A 125 8.84 4.88 13.38
CA ILE A 125 8.20 3.56 13.46
C ILE A 125 9.23 2.59 14.04
N PRO A 126 8.88 1.82 15.09
CA PRO A 126 9.77 0.80 15.64
C PRO A 126 10.23 -0.22 14.58
N GLU A 127 11.50 -0.59 14.61
CA GLU A 127 12.10 -1.46 13.59
C GLU A 127 11.41 -2.82 13.49
N ASP A 128 11.07 -3.43 14.62
CA ASP A 128 10.32 -4.71 14.64
C ASP A 128 8.97 -4.58 13.93
N THR A 129 8.32 -3.42 14.07
CA THR A 129 7.08 -3.13 13.35
C THR A 129 7.32 -3.01 11.84
N ILE A 130 8.44 -2.38 11.43
CA ILE A 130 8.80 -2.28 10.00
C ILE A 130 9.06 -3.67 9.43
N ARG A 131 9.88 -4.49 10.10
CA ARG A 131 10.19 -5.88 9.70
C ARG A 131 8.92 -6.72 9.58
N ARG A 132 8.10 -6.71 10.62
CA ARG A 132 6.82 -7.43 10.62
C ARG A 132 5.94 -6.98 9.45
N ARG A 133 5.78 -5.67 9.22
CA ARG A 133 4.96 -5.13 8.12
C ARG A 133 5.55 -5.42 6.75
N TYR A 134 6.87 -5.49 6.62
CA TYR A 134 7.54 -5.87 5.37
C TYR A 134 7.11 -7.27 4.94
N HIS A 135 7.23 -8.24 5.82
CA HIS A 135 6.94 -9.63 5.52
C HIS A 135 5.43 -9.91 5.42
N MET A 136 4.67 -9.48 6.41
CA MET A 136 3.22 -9.66 6.45
C MET A 136 2.50 -8.96 5.30
N GLY A 137 2.98 -7.75 4.92
CA GLY A 137 2.42 -7.04 3.77
C GLY A 137 2.63 -7.80 2.47
N LEU A 138 3.79 -8.42 2.29
CA LEU A 138 4.12 -9.21 1.10
C LEU A 138 3.33 -10.53 1.06
N ASP A 139 3.23 -11.25 2.17
CA ASP A 139 2.37 -12.43 2.30
C ASP A 139 0.92 -12.09 1.94
N TYR A 140 0.36 -11.05 2.56
CA TYR A 140 -1.02 -10.65 2.31
C TYR A 140 -1.24 -10.15 0.89
N PHE A 141 -0.27 -9.46 0.29
CA PHE A 141 -0.36 -9.06 -1.11
C PHE A 141 -0.65 -10.27 -2.00
N PHE A 142 0.17 -11.32 -1.93
CA PHE A 142 0.01 -12.49 -2.79
C PHE A 142 -1.20 -13.35 -2.43
N HIS A 143 -1.46 -13.57 -1.14
CA HIS A 143 -2.44 -14.59 -0.71
C HIS A 143 -3.84 -14.03 -0.39
N GLN A 144 -3.95 -12.73 -0.12
CA GLN A 144 -5.23 -12.12 0.26
C GLN A 144 -5.72 -11.12 -0.78
N TYR A 145 -4.82 -10.28 -1.33
CA TYR A 145 -5.20 -9.15 -2.17
C TYR A 145 -5.13 -9.43 -3.66
N VAL A 146 -4.10 -10.12 -4.15
CA VAL A 146 -3.99 -10.54 -5.56
C VAL A 146 -5.21 -11.36 -6.01
N PRO A 147 -5.71 -12.37 -5.27
CA PRO A 147 -6.90 -13.12 -5.67
C PRO A 147 -8.20 -12.32 -5.63
N LEU A 148 -8.20 -11.15 -5.01
CA LEU A 148 -9.40 -10.36 -4.76
C LEU A 148 -9.55 -9.16 -5.70
N CYS A 149 -8.45 -8.47 -6.02
CA CYS A 149 -8.49 -7.22 -6.78
C CYS A 149 -8.62 -7.44 -8.30
N ASP A 150 -9.21 -6.46 -8.98
CA ASP A 150 -9.44 -6.53 -10.43
C ASP A 150 -8.14 -6.35 -11.22
N ARG A 151 -7.19 -5.58 -10.66
CA ARG A 151 -5.82 -5.42 -11.17
C ARG A 151 -4.85 -5.30 -10.01
N TRP A 152 -3.63 -5.81 -10.20
CA TRP A 152 -2.52 -5.57 -9.30
C TRP A 152 -1.25 -5.24 -10.07
N ILE A 153 -0.39 -4.43 -9.47
CA ILE A 153 0.92 -4.04 -9.99
C ILE A 153 1.93 -4.21 -8.86
N LEU A 154 2.98 -4.98 -9.13
CA LEU A 154 4.13 -5.14 -8.24
C LEU A 154 5.27 -4.29 -8.77
N ALA A 155 5.74 -3.34 -7.99
CA ALA A 155 6.83 -2.44 -8.33
C ALA A 155 7.99 -2.59 -7.33
N ASP A 156 9.21 -2.60 -7.83
CA ASP A 156 10.42 -2.47 -7.03
C ASP A 156 10.78 -0.99 -6.90
N ASN A 157 10.80 -0.49 -5.69
CA ASN A 157 11.19 0.87 -5.35
C ASN A 157 12.49 0.91 -4.51
N SER A 158 13.35 -0.10 -4.67
CA SER A 158 14.65 -0.11 -4.01
C SER A 158 15.56 0.99 -4.53
N GLU A 159 15.41 1.34 -5.80
CA GLU A 159 16.09 2.43 -6.49
C GLU A 159 15.09 3.45 -7.04
N ILE A 160 15.57 4.64 -7.44
CA ILE A 160 14.76 5.71 -8.02
C ILE A 160 15.24 5.95 -9.47
N PRO A 161 14.31 5.94 -10.43
CA PRO A 161 12.86 5.71 -10.33
C PRO A 161 12.51 4.25 -10.04
N PHE A 162 11.34 4.01 -9.46
CA PHE A 162 10.85 2.65 -9.26
C PHE A 162 10.62 1.93 -10.61
N THR A 163 10.69 0.61 -10.61
CA THR A 163 10.47 -0.22 -11.79
C THR A 163 9.29 -1.17 -11.57
N VAL A 164 8.44 -1.34 -12.59
CA VAL A 164 7.38 -2.35 -12.55
C VAL A 164 7.99 -3.72 -12.79
N VAL A 165 7.79 -4.64 -11.85
CA VAL A 165 8.29 -6.03 -11.92
C VAL A 165 7.29 -6.94 -12.61
N ALA A 166 6.03 -6.84 -12.20
CA ALA A 166 4.94 -7.65 -12.78
C ALA A 166 3.59 -6.98 -12.55
N GLU A 167 2.62 -7.35 -13.35
CA GLU A 167 1.22 -6.97 -13.20
C GLU A 167 0.27 -8.10 -13.59
N GLY A 168 -0.96 -8.05 -13.09
CA GLY A 168 -1.98 -9.04 -13.39
C GLY A 168 -3.33 -8.68 -12.77
N SER A 169 -4.16 -9.68 -12.66
CA SER A 169 -5.51 -9.60 -12.09
C SER A 169 -5.78 -10.80 -11.17
N LYS A 170 -6.97 -10.85 -10.59
CA LYS A 170 -7.45 -12.04 -9.85
C LYS A 170 -7.44 -13.34 -10.67
N ASN A 171 -7.38 -13.24 -11.98
CA ASN A 171 -7.34 -14.39 -12.90
C ASN A 171 -5.91 -14.88 -13.18
N GLY A 172 -4.88 -14.19 -12.69
CA GLY A 172 -3.49 -14.57 -12.82
C GLY A 172 -2.56 -13.42 -13.21
N VAL A 173 -1.30 -13.76 -13.41
CA VAL A 173 -0.25 -12.85 -13.88
C VAL A 173 -0.48 -12.56 -15.36
N THR A 174 -0.47 -11.29 -15.74
CA THR A 174 -0.65 -10.87 -17.14
C THR A 174 0.69 -10.59 -17.82
N ILE A 175 1.57 -9.85 -17.12
CA ILE A 175 2.88 -9.43 -17.63
C ILE A 175 3.92 -9.61 -16.52
N VAL A 176 5.06 -10.18 -16.85
CA VAL A 176 6.26 -10.21 -16.01
C VAL A 176 7.37 -9.49 -16.78
N LYS A 177 7.78 -8.33 -16.26
CA LYS A 177 8.85 -7.51 -16.87
C LYS A 177 10.24 -7.92 -16.39
N ASP A 178 10.35 -8.43 -15.17
CA ASP A 178 11.58 -8.95 -14.56
C ASP A 178 11.25 -10.30 -13.89
N LYS A 179 11.55 -11.38 -14.61
CA LYS A 179 11.20 -12.75 -14.17
C LYS A 179 11.98 -13.19 -12.94
N GLU A 180 13.27 -12.93 -12.91
CA GLU A 180 14.14 -13.30 -11.78
C GLU A 180 13.70 -12.58 -10.50
N LYS A 181 13.47 -11.29 -10.60
CA LYS A 181 13.01 -10.48 -9.48
C LYS A 181 11.61 -10.89 -9.02
N TYR A 182 10.70 -11.16 -9.96
CA TYR A 182 9.36 -11.63 -9.61
C TYR A 182 9.40 -12.95 -8.84
N ASP A 183 10.18 -13.94 -9.31
CA ASP A 183 10.31 -15.24 -8.65
C ASP A 183 10.91 -15.12 -7.25
N LYS A 184 11.92 -14.26 -7.08
CA LYS A 184 12.51 -13.95 -5.78
C LYS A 184 11.47 -13.34 -4.82
N ILE A 185 10.72 -12.34 -5.28
CA ILE A 185 9.71 -11.65 -4.44
C ILE A 185 8.56 -12.61 -4.11
N TYR A 186 8.12 -13.41 -5.08
CA TYR A 186 7.08 -14.41 -4.87
C TYR A 186 7.51 -15.46 -3.84
N ALA A 187 8.72 -15.99 -3.95
CA ALA A 187 9.28 -16.94 -2.99
C ALA A 187 9.35 -16.35 -1.56
N LEU A 188 9.76 -15.09 -1.42
CA LEU A 188 9.75 -14.39 -0.13
C LEU A 188 8.33 -14.31 0.46
N GLY A 189 7.31 -14.02 -0.36
CA GLY A 189 5.92 -14.00 0.07
C GLY A 189 5.40 -15.36 0.53
N GLN A 190 5.95 -16.48 0.02
CA GLN A 190 5.57 -17.83 0.42
C GLN A 190 6.18 -18.26 1.76
N LEU A 191 7.36 -17.74 2.12
CA LEU A 191 8.07 -18.16 3.35
C LEU A 191 7.28 -17.84 4.61
N TYR A 192 6.62 -16.69 4.68
CA TYR A 192 5.88 -16.24 5.87
C TYR A 192 4.55 -16.97 6.10
N ARG A 193 3.96 -17.54 5.06
CA ARG A 193 2.75 -18.35 5.18
C ARG A 193 2.95 -19.61 6.04
N ARG A 194 4.18 -20.08 6.19
CA ARG A 194 4.51 -21.31 6.97
C ARG A 194 4.58 -21.05 8.47
N ASP A 195 4.92 -19.84 8.89
CA ASP A 195 5.13 -19.53 10.33
C ASP A 195 3.84 -19.13 11.06
N ASP A 196 2.82 -18.59 10.36
CA ASP A 196 1.53 -18.20 10.95
C ASP A 196 0.59 -19.40 11.30
N ARG A 197 1.03 -20.63 11.09
CA ARG A 197 0.28 -21.86 11.39
C ARG A 197 0.78 -22.64 12.62
N ARG A 198 1.66 -22.03 13.41
CA ARG A 198 2.14 -22.61 14.67
C ARG A 198 1.52 -21.95 15.88
#